data_0365d0fee31ea342492bdbc5a972db5a
#
_entry.id   0365d0fee31ea342492bdbc5a972db5a
#
_cell.length_a   1.000
_cell.length_b   1.000
_cell.length_c   1.000
_cell.angle_alpha   90.00
_cell.angle_beta   90.00
_cell.angle_gamma   90.00
#
_symmetry.space_group_name_H-M   'P 1'
#
loop_
_entity.id
_entity.type
_entity.pdbx_description
1 polymer ?
#
loop_
_entity_poly.entity_id
_entity_poly.type
_entity_poly.pdbx_seq_one_letter_code
_entity_poly.pdbx_strand_id
1 'polypeptide(L)'
;MNTFTKSIRQAFQGAFKAFQTFPASIGCALAFAVVTAIRIQLDWPQQEPLNFLFNCLHWAFAVGAVFSLAAITIAQSRYNNDRAFLISNILGAGAAALTFLLMYNFGGTDPAAEGYRYAMVSGLAAARAGAAVLVSFIVFIIFAGYPKEQSDFARSFFMAHKAFFIALLYGLVIMGGASGVAGAVQSLLYRGMSEKVYMYIGTLAGFLAYTIFAGYFPDFRKGQIDEKREIAQKQPRFMEILFGNIMVPIVLALTAVLLIWSGKTILSGMKVPFVRLSSIAASYAAGGIWLHIMVTHHEFRAARLYRRVYPYAALVILAFEAWALVIQLQKYGLKITEYSFTLIWIVAVAAVVLLLMKKYEAHRIIALITCFAAVFSVLPVFGYHALPVASQVSRLENLLISQGMLEGGKLAPSEEEPELSVREAITDAVIYIADSRDAKLPDWFDKDLRRHETFKEKLGFEQTWPEPETIDREWPGGYLGTSLYLKSSAVDISGYQWAVSPQEIYGKGNRELSVDGERGAYKIYWDMNPPNRIPLLRIMLGDQVILEKDMNDYIDRITAKYPPGGEGSHEADIEDMSVVLEAPEVTVMLVFDNIDINVNPQEDIISYWMNLRSLYMKER
;
A
#
# COMPACT_ATOMS: atom_id res chain seq x y z
N MET A 1 -35.81 23.17 18.53
CA MET A 1 -34.97 22.80 17.36
C MET A 1 -33.91 21.84 17.85
N ASN A 2 -33.93 20.57 17.39
CA ASN A 2 -33.06 19.52 17.89
C ASN A 2 -31.58 19.90 17.68
N THR A 3 -30.72 19.53 18.63
CA THR A 3 -29.25 19.78 18.61
C THR A 3 -28.60 19.36 17.29
N PHE A 4 -29.10 18.28 16.70
CA PHE A 4 -28.69 17.74 15.41
C PHE A 4 -28.95 18.69 14.23
N THR A 5 -30.17 19.25 14.13
CA THR A 5 -30.55 20.21 13.08
C THR A 5 -29.73 21.51 13.18
N LYS A 6 -29.37 21.91 14.42
CA LYS A 6 -28.52 23.06 14.66
C LYS A 6 -27.09 22.82 14.19
N SER A 7 -26.55 21.61 14.41
CA SER A 7 -25.20 21.22 13.97
C SER A 7 -25.09 21.15 12.44
N ILE A 8 -26.09 20.58 11.75
CA ILE A 8 -26.13 20.54 10.28
C ILE A 8 -26.16 21.96 9.71
N ARG A 9 -27.05 22.82 10.21
CA ARG A 9 -27.15 24.22 9.76
C ARG A 9 -25.84 24.97 9.98
N GLN A 10 -25.17 24.75 11.11
CA GLN A 10 -23.87 25.36 11.39
C GLN A 10 -22.76 24.87 10.44
N ALA A 11 -22.75 23.58 10.08
CA ALA A 11 -21.80 23.03 9.11
C ALA A 11 -21.98 23.67 7.72
N PHE A 12 -23.22 23.78 7.23
CA PHE A 12 -23.51 24.42 5.93
C PHE A 12 -23.23 25.92 5.93
N GLN A 13 -23.55 26.63 7.02
CA GLN A 13 -23.20 28.05 7.16
C GLN A 13 -21.68 28.24 7.22
N GLY A 14 -20.95 27.32 7.88
CA GLY A 14 -19.49 27.29 7.89
C GLY A 14 -18.91 27.04 6.50
N ALA A 15 -19.48 26.11 5.74
CA ALA A 15 -19.08 25.84 4.36
C ALA A 15 -19.24 27.08 3.46
N PHE A 16 -20.36 27.80 3.56
CA PHE A 16 -20.55 29.04 2.80
C PHE A 16 -19.54 30.13 3.20
N LYS A 17 -19.22 30.28 4.49
CA LYS A 17 -18.22 31.21 4.99
C LYS A 17 -16.80 30.83 4.50
N ALA A 18 -16.53 29.54 4.23
CA ALA A 18 -15.23 29.10 3.71
C ALA A 18 -14.86 29.74 2.37
N PHE A 19 -15.82 30.00 1.49
CA PHE A 19 -15.59 30.70 0.21
C PHE A 19 -15.07 32.14 0.43
N GLN A 20 -15.48 32.79 1.51
CA GLN A 20 -15.01 34.13 1.85
C GLN A 20 -13.68 34.12 2.59
N THR A 21 -13.46 33.11 3.44
CA THR A 21 -12.26 33.00 4.27
C THR A 21 -11.06 32.45 3.51
N PHE A 22 -11.31 31.46 2.61
CA PHE A 22 -10.27 30.73 1.86
C PHE A 22 -10.60 30.63 0.35
N PRO A 23 -10.81 31.77 -0.35
CA PRO A 23 -11.34 31.75 -1.71
C PRO A 23 -10.48 30.96 -2.70
N ALA A 24 -9.16 31.13 -2.74
CA ALA A 24 -8.29 30.39 -3.66
C ALA A 24 -8.23 28.89 -3.32
N SER A 25 -8.27 28.52 -2.04
CA SER A 25 -8.29 27.13 -1.59
C SER A 25 -9.58 26.42 -2.06
N ILE A 26 -10.73 27.02 -1.84
CA ILE A 26 -12.03 26.47 -2.29
C ILE A 26 -12.14 26.51 -3.82
N GLY A 27 -11.60 27.56 -4.46
CA GLY A 27 -11.54 27.67 -5.92
C GLY A 27 -10.75 26.53 -6.56
N CYS A 28 -9.60 26.16 -6.00
CA CYS A 28 -8.83 25.01 -6.45
C CYS A 28 -9.59 23.67 -6.21
N ALA A 29 -10.23 23.52 -5.06
CA ALA A 29 -11.04 22.33 -4.80
C ALA A 29 -12.24 22.21 -5.75
N LEU A 30 -12.88 23.32 -6.09
CA LEU A 30 -13.95 23.36 -7.10
C LEU A 30 -13.40 23.01 -8.48
N ALA A 31 -12.26 23.56 -8.88
CA ALA A 31 -11.61 23.24 -10.14
C ALA A 31 -11.23 21.75 -10.23
N PHE A 32 -10.74 21.16 -9.14
CA PHE A 32 -10.52 19.72 -9.03
C PHE A 32 -11.82 18.93 -9.30
N ALA A 33 -12.92 19.30 -8.66
CA ALA A 33 -14.21 18.64 -8.84
C ALA A 33 -14.75 18.81 -10.27
N VAL A 34 -14.58 19.98 -10.88
CA VAL A 34 -14.98 20.24 -12.28
C VAL A 34 -14.17 19.37 -13.25
N VAL A 35 -12.84 19.28 -13.09
CA VAL A 35 -11.99 18.40 -13.91
C VAL A 35 -12.41 16.94 -13.75
N THR A 36 -12.72 16.52 -12.52
CA THR A 36 -13.25 15.16 -12.26
C THR A 36 -14.57 14.94 -12.98
N ALA A 37 -15.49 15.91 -12.94
CA ALA A 37 -16.78 15.82 -13.62
C ALA A 37 -16.62 15.74 -15.15
N ILE A 38 -15.71 16.51 -15.75
CA ILE A 38 -15.39 16.42 -17.18
C ILE A 38 -14.83 15.03 -17.52
N ARG A 39 -13.90 14.52 -16.67
CA ARG A 39 -13.30 13.20 -16.86
C ARG A 39 -14.34 12.07 -16.81
N ILE A 40 -15.31 12.13 -15.88
CA ILE A 40 -16.42 11.17 -15.77
C ILE A 40 -17.27 11.16 -17.05
N GLN A 41 -17.45 12.31 -17.70
CA GLN A 41 -18.27 12.41 -18.90
C GLN A 41 -17.63 11.72 -20.11
N LEU A 42 -16.30 11.67 -20.16
CA LEU A 42 -15.55 11.03 -21.25
C LEU A 42 -15.52 9.52 -21.06
N ASP A 43 -15.91 8.77 -22.10
CA ASP A 43 -15.85 7.31 -22.12
C ASP A 43 -14.53 6.83 -22.71
N TRP A 44 -14.19 5.58 -22.42
CA TRP A 44 -13.09 4.92 -23.12
C TRP A 44 -13.50 4.66 -24.60
N PRO A 45 -12.63 4.87 -25.59
CA PRO A 45 -11.21 5.25 -25.51
C PRO A 45 -10.92 6.75 -25.48
N GLN A 46 -11.92 7.63 -25.49
CA GLN A 46 -11.74 9.09 -25.56
C GLN A 46 -10.99 9.66 -24.35
N GLN A 47 -11.15 9.06 -23.18
CA GLN A 47 -10.49 9.49 -21.95
C GLN A 47 -8.99 9.19 -21.95
N GLU A 48 -8.56 8.12 -22.63
CA GLU A 48 -7.20 7.56 -22.51
C GLU A 48 -6.09 8.58 -22.86
N PRO A 49 -6.14 9.30 -24.01
CA PRO A 49 -5.10 10.27 -24.37
C PRO A 49 -5.07 11.49 -23.45
N LEU A 50 -6.15 11.76 -22.70
CA LEU A 50 -6.27 12.90 -21.80
C LEU A 50 -5.94 12.57 -20.33
N ASN A 51 -5.72 11.28 -20.01
CA ASN A 51 -5.47 10.85 -18.64
C ASN A 51 -4.26 11.55 -18.00
N PHE A 52 -3.18 11.72 -18.75
CA PHE A 52 -2.00 12.44 -18.26
C PHE A 52 -2.33 13.91 -17.91
N LEU A 53 -3.02 14.61 -18.80
CA LEU A 53 -3.47 15.99 -18.57
C LEU A 53 -4.35 16.09 -17.33
N PHE A 54 -5.36 15.22 -17.21
CA PHE A 54 -6.26 15.23 -16.06
C PHE A 54 -5.53 14.94 -14.75
N ASN A 55 -4.61 14.00 -14.76
CA ASN A 55 -3.80 13.69 -13.58
C ASN A 55 -2.91 14.88 -13.17
N CYS A 56 -2.30 15.58 -14.13
CA CYS A 56 -1.54 16.81 -13.87
C CYS A 56 -2.43 17.92 -13.27
N LEU A 57 -3.64 18.11 -13.81
CA LEU A 57 -4.60 19.08 -13.27
C LEU A 57 -5.07 18.71 -11.86
N HIS A 58 -5.35 17.44 -11.60
CA HIS A 58 -5.75 16.98 -10.26
C HIS A 58 -4.65 17.26 -9.22
N TRP A 59 -3.40 16.92 -9.51
CA TRP A 59 -2.28 17.23 -8.62
C TRP A 59 -2.08 18.72 -8.43
N ALA A 60 -2.16 19.51 -9.51
CA ALA A 60 -2.02 20.95 -9.46
C ALA A 60 -3.08 21.61 -8.55
N PHE A 61 -4.34 21.22 -8.71
CA PHE A 61 -5.42 21.75 -7.88
C PHE A 61 -5.38 21.24 -6.44
N ALA A 62 -4.93 20.01 -6.21
CA ALA A 62 -4.71 19.50 -4.86
C ALA A 62 -3.61 20.29 -4.12
N VAL A 63 -2.45 20.51 -4.76
CA VAL A 63 -1.37 21.36 -4.22
C VAL A 63 -1.88 22.79 -4.02
N GLY A 64 -2.54 23.37 -5.02
CA GLY A 64 -3.10 24.72 -4.96
C GLY A 64 -4.08 24.92 -3.81
N ALA A 65 -4.96 23.95 -3.57
CA ALA A 65 -5.95 24.02 -2.50
C ALA A 65 -5.27 24.07 -1.11
N VAL A 66 -4.33 23.16 -0.84
CA VAL A 66 -3.69 23.07 0.48
C VAL A 66 -2.64 24.19 0.68
N PHE A 67 -1.89 24.55 -0.36
CA PHE A 67 -0.97 25.68 -0.34
C PHE A 67 -1.70 27.00 -0.08
N SER A 68 -2.84 27.24 -0.75
CA SER A 68 -3.67 28.42 -0.52
C SER A 68 -4.16 28.49 0.92
N LEU A 69 -4.57 27.36 1.49
CA LEU A 69 -5.00 27.28 2.89
C LEU A 69 -3.87 27.78 3.82
N ALA A 70 -2.63 27.32 3.60
CA ALA A 70 -1.46 27.76 4.36
C ALA A 70 -1.14 29.23 4.12
N ALA A 71 -1.07 29.68 2.87
CA ALA A 71 -0.71 31.06 2.51
C ALA A 71 -1.71 32.08 3.08
N ILE A 72 -3.02 31.80 2.96
CA ILE A 72 -4.07 32.65 3.51
C ILE A 72 -3.98 32.70 5.05
N THR A 73 -3.74 31.56 5.70
CA THR A 73 -3.58 31.50 7.16
C THR A 73 -2.36 32.32 7.62
N ILE A 74 -1.25 32.28 6.88
CA ILE A 74 -0.08 33.11 7.15
C ILE A 74 -0.45 34.60 7.01
N ALA A 75 -1.13 34.96 5.92
CA ALA A 75 -1.53 36.35 5.67
C ALA A 75 -2.43 36.90 6.79
N GLN A 76 -3.42 36.12 7.22
CA GLN A 76 -4.33 36.48 8.31
C GLN A 76 -3.62 36.54 9.67
N SER A 77 -2.82 35.54 10.03
CA SER A 77 -2.23 35.46 11.37
C SER A 77 -1.04 36.38 11.61
N ARG A 78 -0.35 36.82 10.54
CA ARG A 78 0.86 37.62 10.65
C ARG A 78 0.69 39.07 10.23
N TYR A 79 0.02 39.29 9.10
CA TYR A 79 -0.05 40.61 8.46
C TYR A 79 -1.38 41.31 8.69
N ASN A 80 -2.49 40.59 8.71
CA ASN A 80 -3.85 41.05 8.97
C ASN A 80 -4.26 42.29 8.15
N ASN A 81 -3.95 42.31 6.86
CA ASN A 81 -4.33 43.35 5.92
C ASN A 81 -4.81 42.78 4.58
N ASP A 82 -5.61 43.58 3.85
CA ASP A 82 -6.24 43.13 2.61
C ASP A 82 -5.23 42.87 1.47
N ARG A 83 -4.10 43.56 1.46
CA ARG A 83 -3.04 43.29 0.47
C ARG A 83 -2.40 41.95 0.69
N ALA A 84 -2.05 41.59 1.92
CA ALA A 84 -1.49 40.29 2.23
C ALA A 84 -2.49 39.15 1.91
N PHE A 85 -3.78 39.37 2.19
CA PHE A 85 -4.84 38.45 1.84
C PHE A 85 -4.96 38.26 0.32
N LEU A 86 -4.96 39.37 -0.46
CA LEU A 86 -5.00 39.27 -1.92
C LEU A 86 -3.76 38.55 -2.48
N ILE A 87 -2.56 38.94 -2.02
CA ILE A 87 -1.30 38.31 -2.45
C ILE A 87 -1.33 36.79 -2.14
N SER A 88 -1.80 36.38 -0.97
CA SER A 88 -1.86 34.97 -0.59
C SER A 88 -2.78 34.15 -1.50
N ASN A 89 -3.89 34.73 -1.96
CA ASN A 89 -4.78 34.08 -2.93
C ASN A 89 -4.13 33.99 -4.33
N ILE A 90 -3.43 35.04 -4.78
CA ILE A 90 -2.68 35.01 -6.04
C ILE A 90 -1.56 33.98 -5.98
N LEU A 91 -0.81 33.90 -4.88
CA LEU A 91 0.23 32.89 -4.68
C LEU A 91 -0.36 31.48 -4.70
N GLY A 92 -1.54 31.27 -4.13
CA GLY A 92 -2.24 30.00 -4.16
C GLY A 92 -2.61 29.55 -5.58
N ALA A 93 -3.21 30.45 -6.36
CA ALA A 93 -3.50 30.20 -7.77
C ALA A 93 -2.20 29.99 -8.58
N GLY A 94 -1.17 30.79 -8.31
CA GLY A 94 0.15 30.66 -8.91
C GLY A 94 0.83 29.30 -8.61
N ALA A 95 0.70 28.82 -7.37
CA ALA A 95 1.21 27.50 -7.00
C ALA A 95 0.51 26.37 -7.76
N ALA A 96 -0.81 26.46 -7.96
CA ALA A 96 -1.54 25.51 -8.80
C ALA A 96 -1.05 25.56 -10.26
N ALA A 97 -0.96 26.76 -10.83
CA ALA A 97 -0.48 26.93 -12.22
C ALA A 97 0.96 26.44 -12.40
N LEU A 98 1.86 26.78 -11.48
CA LEU A 98 3.26 26.33 -11.51
C LEU A 98 3.35 24.79 -11.39
N THR A 99 2.59 24.19 -10.47
CA THR A 99 2.56 22.74 -10.30
C THR A 99 2.08 22.06 -11.59
N PHE A 100 1.02 22.59 -12.21
CA PHE A 100 0.53 22.10 -13.49
C PHE A 100 1.62 22.16 -14.58
N LEU A 101 2.25 23.32 -14.76
CA LEU A 101 3.29 23.52 -15.76
C LEU A 101 4.48 22.58 -15.55
N LEU A 102 4.94 22.43 -14.30
CA LEU A 102 6.05 21.53 -13.98
C LEU A 102 5.69 20.06 -14.21
N MET A 103 4.50 19.64 -13.80
CA MET A 103 4.08 18.25 -13.99
C MET A 103 3.80 17.93 -15.46
N TYR A 104 3.17 18.83 -16.18
CA TYR A 104 2.83 18.61 -17.58
C TYR A 104 4.08 18.54 -18.48
N ASN A 105 5.10 19.37 -18.21
CA ASN A 105 6.31 19.41 -19.03
C ASN A 105 7.39 18.42 -18.58
N PHE A 106 7.46 18.07 -17.28
CA PHE A 106 8.57 17.29 -16.72
C PHE A 106 8.13 16.11 -15.84
N GLY A 107 6.83 15.92 -15.67
CA GLY A 107 6.31 14.88 -14.77
C GLY A 107 5.80 13.62 -15.47
N GLY A 108 5.91 13.53 -16.79
CA GLY A 108 5.48 12.36 -17.55
C GLY A 108 6.52 11.25 -17.60
N THR A 109 6.07 10.01 -17.80
CA THR A 109 6.91 8.87 -18.15
C THR A 109 7.10 8.82 -19.67
N ASP A 110 8.17 8.16 -20.15
CA ASP A 110 8.32 7.85 -21.56
C ASP A 110 7.42 6.64 -21.92
N PRO A 111 6.38 6.82 -22.76
CA PRO A 111 5.49 5.73 -23.11
C PRO A 111 6.20 4.57 -23.83
N ALA A 112 7.20 4.89 -24.66
CA ALA A 112 7.94 3.89 -25.43
C ALA A 112 8.82 3.01 -24.53
N ALA A 113 9.46 3.62 -23.51
CA ALA A 113 10.30 2.90 -22.54
C ALA A 113 9.49 2.02 -21.58
N GLU A 114 8.24 2.40 -21.29
CA GLU A 114 7.39 1.67 -20.32
C GLU A 114 6.32 0.78 -20.99
N GLY A 115 6.25 0.76 -22.31
CA GLY A 115 5.27 -0.06 -23.06
C GLY A 115 3.83 0.45 -22.95
N TYR A 116 3.61 1.70 -22.52
CA TYR A 116 2.31 2.35 -22.52
C TYR A 116 2.03 3.05 -23.83
N ARG A 117 0.76 3.22 -24.15
CA ARG A 117 0.34 3.98 -25.35
C ARG A 117 0.46 5.50 -25.14
N TYR A 118 0.29 5.98 -23.91
CA TYR A 118 0.31 7.40 -23.54
C TYR A 118 1.13 7.60 -22.29
N ALA A 119 1.70 8.81 -22.14
CA ALA A 119 2.44 9.19 -20.95
C ALA A 119 1.58 9.08 -19.67
N MET A 120 2.21 8.61 -18.60
CA MET A 120 1.64 8.57 -17.26
C MET A 120 2.35 9.58 -16.36
N VAL A 121 1.74 9.98 -15.25
CA VAL A 121 2.46 10.78 -14.26
C VAL A 121 3.48 9.88 -13.56
N SER A 122 4.75 10.27 -13.56
CA SER A 122 5.82 9.53 -12.92
C SER A 122 5.63 9.48 -11.39
N GLY A 123 6.08 8.38 -10.77
CA GLY A 123 6.06 8.22 -9.32
C GLY A 123 6.78 9.36 -8.60
N LEU A 124 7.89 9.83 -9.15
CA LEU A 124 8.65 10.96 -8.61
C LEU A 124 7.89 12.28 -8.67
N ALA A 125 7.20 12.57 -9.77
CA ALA A 125 6.38 13.79 -9.87
C ALA A 125 5.23 13.77 -8.88
N ALA A 126 4.55 12.63 -8.73
CA ALA A 126 3.49 12.44 -7.74
C ALA A 126 4.03 12.60 -6.29
N ALA A 127 5.20 12.01 -5.99
CA ALA A 127 5.84 12.14 -4.68
C ALA A 127 6.22 13.60 -4.35
N ARG A 128 6.75 14.37 -5.33
CA ARG A 128 7.04 15.79 -5.16
C ARG A 128 5.79 16.61 -4.88
N ALA A 129 4.71 16.36 -5.61
CA ALA A 129 3.43 17.01 -5.36
C ALA A 129 2.86 16.61 -3.99
N GLY A 130 2.96 15.34 -3.61
CA GLY A 130 2.57 14.84 -2.28
C GLY A 130 3.37 15.50 -1.15
N ALA A 131 4.70 15.65 -1.31
CA ALA A 131 5.55 16.37 -0.35
C ALA A 131 5.14 17.86 -0.25
N ALA A 132 4.82 18.52 -1.36
CA ALA A 132 4.33 19.89 -1.35
C ALA A 132 2.99 20.03 -0.60
N VAL A 133 2.06 19.09 -0.77
CA VAL A 133 0.79 19.04 -0.02
C VAL A 133 1.06 18.84 1.47
N LEU A 134 1.90 17.88 1.86
CA LEU A 134 2.24 17.62 3.27
C LEU A 134 2.88 18.83 3.94
N VAL A 135 3.90 19.43 3.31
CA VAL A 135 4.59 20.61 3.81
C VAL A 135 3.61 21.77 3.95
N SER A 136 2.77 22.03 2.95
CA SER A 136 1.75 23.09 3.01
C SER A 136 0.77 22.86 4.16
N PHE A 137 0.33 21.62 4.37
CA PHE A 137 -0.58 21.29 5.47
C PHE A 137 0.07 21.49 6.85
N ILE A 138 1.32 21.06 7.02
CA ILE A 138 2.06 21.28 8.28
C ILE A 138 2.28 22.78 8.52
N VAL A 139 2.65 23.54 7.49
CA VAL A 139 2.80 24.99 7.56
C VAL A 139 1.47 25.66 7.94
N PHE A 140 0.35 25.23 7.38
CA PHE A 140 -0.98 25.65 7.81
C PHE A 140 -1.18 25.44 9.32
N ILE A 141 -0.90 24.26 9.85
CA ILE A 141 -1.06 23.94 11.28
C ILE A 141 -0.16 24.85 12.15
N ILE A 142 1.10 25.05 11.73
CA ILE A 142 2.05 25.90 12.44
C ILE A 142 1.51 27.34 12.57
N PHE A 143 1.00 27.91 11.46
CA PHE A 143 0.51 29.28 11.45
C PHE A 143 -0.90 29.44 12.00
N ALA A 144 -1.72 28.40 11.97
CA ALA A 144 -2.98 28.36 12.71
C ALA A 144 -2.78 28.42 14.24
N GLY A 145 -1.58 28.11 14.74
CA GLY A 145 -1.17 28.30 16.14
C GLY A 145 -0.83 29.72 16.55
N TYR A 146 -1.01 30.73 15.69
CA TYR A 146 -0.78 32.15 16.00
C TYR A 146 -2.10 32.91 16.03
N PRO A 147 -2.16 34.02 16.84
CA PRO A 147 -1.14 34.49 17.80
C PRO A 147 -1.02 33.53 19.01
N LYS A 148 0.16 33.54 19.65
CA LYS A 148 0.49 32.61 20.76
C LYS A 148 -0.38 32.80 22.01
N GLU A 149 -0.94 33.98 22.19
CA GLU A 149 -1.84 34.28 23.30
C GLU A 149 -3.17 33.51 23.20
N GLN A 150 -3.56 33.09 22.00
CA GLN A 150 -4.85 32.43 21.76
C GLN A 150 -4.73 30.95 21.43
N SER A 151 -3.54 30.49 21.00
CA SER A 151 -3.34 29.12 20.55
C SER A 151 -1.87 28.69 20.60
N ASP A 152 -1.65 27.40 20.42
CA ASP A 152 -0.34 26.79 20.23
C ASP A 152 -0.39 25.72 19.13
N PHE A 153 0.75 25.10 18.85
CA PHE A 153 0.84 24.06 17.83
C PHE A 153 -0.09 22.87 18.15
N ALA A 154 -0.12 22.38 19.39
CA ALA A 154 -0.91 21.20 19.76
C ALA A 154 -2.42 21.44 19.62
N ARG A 155 -2.91 22.63 20.02
CA ARG A 155 -4.32 23.02 19.82
C ARG A 155 -4.68 23.12 18.35
N SER A 156 -3.81 23.71 17.53
CA SER A 156 -4.03 23.82 16.08
C SER A 156 -3.97 22.47 15.39
N PHE A 157 -3.06 21.61 15.80
CA PHE A 157 -2.95 20.24 15.32
C PHE A 157 -4.22 19.44 15.64
N PHE A 158 -4.69 19.52 16.87
CA PHE A 158 -5.97 18.91 17.27
C PHE A 158 -7.15 19.46 16.46
N MET A 159 -7.24 20.78 16.30
CA MET A 159 -8.30 21.44 15.52
C MET A 159 -8.31 20.95 14.07
N ALA A 160 -7.15 20.86 13.43
CA ALA A 160 -7.04 20.39 12.05
C ALA A 160 -7.51 18.92 11.91
N HIS A 161 -7.10 18.05 12.82
CA HIS A 161 -7.55 16.64 12.84
C HIS A 161 -9.05 16.53 13.12
N LYS A 162 -9.57 17.27 14.09
CA LYS A 162 -11.00 17.31 14.39
C LYS A 162 -11.81 17.78 13.18
N ALA A 163 -11.35 18.84 12.49
CA ALA A 163 -11.98 19.32 11.26
C ALA A 163 -12.00 18.24 10.17
N PHE A 164 -10.87 17.55 9.99
CA PHE A 164 -10.74 16.46 9.03
C PHE A 164 -11.73 15.31 9.31
N PHE A 165 -11.77 14.81 10.55
CA PHE A 165 -12.66 13.70 10.90
C PHE A 165 -14.14 14.08 10.80
N ILE A 166 -14.49 15.30 11.18
CA ILE A 166 -15.86 15.81 11.03
C ILE A 166 -16.22 15.88 9.54
N ALA A 167 -15.37 16.48 8.71
CA ALA A 167 -15.61 16.60 7.27
C ALA A 167 -15.70 15.23 6.58
N LEU A 168 -14.82 14.30 6.95
CA LEU A 168 -14.84 12.93 6.47
C LEU A 168 -16.17 12.23 6.81
N LEU A 169 -16.62 12.34 8.05
CA LEU A 169 -17.90 11.76 8.48
C LEU A 169 -19.08 12.34 7.66
N TYR A 170 -19.14 13.67 7.52
CA TYR A 170 -20.19 14.29 6.70
C TYR A 170 -20.09 13.86 5.23
N GLY A 171 -18.90 13.82 4.66
CA GLY A 171 -18.66 13.35 3.30
C GLY A 171 -19.14 11.91 3.08
N LEU A 172 -18.81 11.00 4.00
CA LEU A 172 -19.24 9.59 3.95
C LEU A 172 -20.76 9.44 4.08
N VAL A 173 -21.40 10.21 4.98
CA VAL A 173 -22.86 10.18 5.15
C VAL A 173 -23.57 10.74 3.91
N ILE A 174 -23.08 11.85 3.34
CA ILE A 174 -23.64 12.43 2.11
C ILE A 174 -23.47 11.45 0.94
N MET A 175 -22.27 10.91 0.76
CA MET A 175 -21.98 9.96 -0.31
C MET A 175 -22.81 8.68 -0.17
N GLY A 176 -22.84 8.06 1.01
CA GLY A 176 -23.59 6.83 1.26
C GLY A 176 -25.11 7.04 1.16
N GLY A 177 -25.62 8.14 1.72
CA GLY A 177 -27.04 8.47 1.65
C GLY A 177 -27.52 8.77 0.22
N ALA A 178 -26.79 9.63 -0.50
CA ALA A 178 -27.14 9.96 -1.89
C ALA A 178 -26.99 8.74 -2.82
N SER A 179 -25.93 7.92 -2.64
CA SER A 179 -25.76 6.68 -3.40
C SER A 179 -26.83 5.65 -3.07
N GLY A 180 -27.28 5.57 -1.81
CA GLY A 180 -28.39 4.73 -1.41
C GLY A 180 -29.71 5.12 -2.07
N VAL A 181 -30.01 6.43 -2.15
CA VAL A 181 -31.18 6.94 -2.89
C VAL A 181 -31.05 6.64 -4.38
N ALA A 182 -29.89 6.90 -4.98
CA ALA A 182 -29.63 6.58 -6.39
C ALA A 182 -29.80 5.07 -6.67
N GLY A 183 -29.30 4.20 -5.78
CA GLY A 183 -29.48 2.75 -5.87
C GLY A 183 -30.96 2.33 -5.78
N ALA A 184 -31.74 2.96 -4.91
CA ALA A 184 -33.17 2.73 -4.85
C ALA A 184 -33.90 3.17 -6.14
N VAL A 185 -33.54 4.33 -6.70
CA VAL A 185 -34.05 4.78 -8.00
C VAL A 185 -33.68 3.79 -9.10
N GLN A 186 -32.40 3.34 -9.14
CA GLN A 186 -31.95 2.39 -10.15
C GLN A 186 -32.68 1.05 -10.07
N SER A 187 -32.87 0.53 -8.86
CA SER A 187 -33.49 -0.79 -8.68
C SER A 187 -35.01 -0.78 -8.84
N LEU A 188 -35.69 0.30 -8.42
CA LEU A 188 -37.17 0.34 -8.34
C LEU A 188 -37.79 1.12 -9.50
N LEU A 189 -37.13 2.17 -10.01
CA LEU A 189 -37.73 3.10 -10.95
C LEU A 189 -37.09 3.08 -12.33
N TYR A 190 -35.74 3.06 -12.42
CA TYR A 190 -35.04 3.19 -13.68
C TYR A 190 -33.75 2.36 -13.71
N ARG A 191 -33.86 1.10 -14.15
CA ARG A 191 -32.73 0.15 -14.23
C ARG A 191 -31.60 0.56 -15.18
N GLY A 192 -31.89 1.40 -16.17
CA GLY A 192 -30.93 1.93 -17.14
C GLY A 192 -30.09 3.12 -16.64
N MET A 193 -30.09 3.41 -15.33
CA MET A 193 -29.30 4.52 -14.79
C MET A 193 -27.82 4.27 -14.95
N SER A 194 -27.10 5.27 -15.48
CA SER A 194 -25.66 5.20 -15.71
C SER A 194 -24.88 5.16 -14.39
N GLU A 195 -23.83 4.35 -14.32
CA GLU A 195 -22.89 4.31 -13.19
C GLU A 195 -22.19 5.65 -12.94
N LYS A 196 -22.12 6.53 -13.95
CA LYS A 196 -21.59 7.90 -13.84
C LYS A 196 -22.31 8.71 -12.76
N VAL A 197 -23.59 8.42 -12.46
CA VAL A 197 -24.34 9.09 -11.40
C VAL A 197 -23.66 8.91 -10.05
N TYR A 198 -23.18 7.71 -9.73
CA TYR A 198 -22.45 7.44 -8.48
C TYR A 198 -21.11 8.17 -8.43
N MET A 199 -20.42 8.28 -9.58
CA MET A 199 -19.16 9.04 -9.68
C MET A 199 -19.39 10.53 -9.44
N TYR A 200 -20.48 11.11 -9.98
CA TYR A 200 -20.87 12.51 -9.71
C TYR A 200 -21.26 12.72 -8.25
N ILE A 201 -21.99 11.80 -7.63
CA ILE A 201 -22.32 11.85 -6.20
C ILE A 201 -21.01 11.85 -5.37
N GLY A 202 -20.05 10.97 -5.69
CA GLY A 202 -18.75 10.92 -5.02
C GLY A 202 -17.96 12.22 -5.18
N THR A 203 -17.93 12.79 -6.39
CA THR A 203 -17.26 14.07 -6.68
C THR A 203 -17.86 15.22 -5.87
N LEU A 204 -19.19 15.33 -5.85
CA LEU A 204 -19.88 16.35 -5.09
C LEU A 204 -19.68 16.18 -3.58
N ALA A 205 -19.78 14.95 -3.07
CA ALA A 205 -19.56 14.63 -1.67
C ALA A 205 -18.12 14.97 -1.23
N GLY A 206 -17.12 14.67 -2.07
CA GLY A 206 -15.73 15.03 -1.82
C GLY A 206 -15.49 16.55 -1.79
N PHE A 207 -16.06 17.29 -2.74
CA PHE A 207 -16.00 18.76 -2.75
C PHE A 207 -16.67 19.37 -1.51
N LEU A 208 -17.85 18.88 -1.14
CA LEU A 208 -18.57 19.32 0.05
C LEU A 208 -17.77 18.99 1.33
N ALA A 209 -17.18 17.80 1.42
CA ALA A 209 -16.33 17.42 2.54
C ALA A 209 -15.14 18.38 2.69
N TYR A 210 -14.43 18.70 1.61
CA TYR A 210 -13.34 19.67 1.66
C TYR A 210 -13.83 21.08 2.08
N THR A 211 -14.97 21.50 1.56
CA THR A 211 -15.56 22.79 1.91
C THR A 211 -15.99 22.85 3.39
N ILE A 212 -16.54 21.77 3.93
CA ILE A 212 -16.84 21.63 5.36
C ILE A 212 -15.56 21.65 6.20
N PHE A 213 -14.50 20.95 5.76
CA PHE A 213 -13.19 20.97 6.39
C PHE A 213 -12.64 22.40 6.52
N ALA A 214 -12.56 23.12 5.40
CA ALA A 214 -12.09 24.50 5.38
C ALA A 214 -13.03 25.43 6.17
N GLY A 215 -14.34 25.21 6.08
CA GLY A 215 -15.36 25.97 6.81
C GLY A 215 -15.38 25.75 8.32
N TYR A 216 -14.75 24.69 8.81
CA TYR A 216 -14.61 24.44 10.24
C TYR A 216 -13.61 25.39 10.92
N PHE A 217 -12.63 25.92 10.16
CA PHE A 217 -11.61 26.79 10.70
C PHE A 217 -12.16 28.16 11.09
N PRO A 218 -11.63 28.74 12.18
CA PRO A 218 -11.92 30.09 12.60
C PRO A 218 -11.27 31.13 11.66
N ASP A 219 -11.58 32.38 11.90
CA ASP A 219 -10.80 33.50 11.36
C ASP A 219 -9.48 33.59 12.14
N PHE A 220 -8.34 33.59 11.45
CA PHE A 220 -7.02 33.61 12.06
C PHE A 220 -6.47 35.04 12.22
N ARG A 221 -7.29 36.07 11.98
CA ARG A 221 -6.85 37.47 12.05
C ARG A 221 -6.36 37.85 13.45
N LYS A 222 -5.24 38.56 13.49
CA LYS A 222 -4.64 39.04 14.72
C LYS A 222 -5.53 40.11 15.36
N GLY A 223 -5.72 40.05 16.67
CA GLY A 223 -6.47 41.05 17.44
C GLY A 223 -7.98 40.81 17.52
N GLN A 224 -8.53 39.83 16.83
CA GLN A 224 -9.92 39.40 16.98
C GLN A 224 -10.00 38.18 17.89
N ILE A 225 -10.81 38.27 18.96
CA ILE A 225 -11.19 37.10 19.75
C ILE A 225 -12.32 36.40 18.98
N ASP A 226 -12.02 35.30 18.32
CA ASP A 226 -13.04 34.50 17.63
C ASP A 226 -13.52 33.38 18.56
N GLU A 227 -14.75 33.53 19.10
CA GLU A 227 -15.40 32.49 19.91
C GLU A 227 -15.42 31.12 19.18
N LYS A 228 -15.52 31.18 17.85
CA LYS A 228 -15.46 29.95 17.01
C LYS A 228 -14.11 29.24 17.15
N ARG A 229 -13.01 29.98 17.35
CA ARG A 229 -11.66 29.43 17.55
C ARG A 229 -11.58 28.63 18.85
N GLU A 230 -12.12 29.18 19.93
CA GLU A 230 -12.17 28.46 21.20
C GLU A 230 -12.98 27.16 21.09
N ILE A 231 -14.17 27.22 20.46
CA ILE A 231 -15.01 26.05 20.22
C ILE A 231 -14.32 25.03 19.33
N ALA A 232 -13.63 25.49 18.25
CA ALA A 232 -12.93 24.61 17.32
C ALA A 232 -11.75 23.88 17.99
N GLN A 233 -11.04 24.55 18.88
CA GLN A 233 -9.89 24.00 19.64
C GLN A 233 -10.31 23.19 20.86
N LYS A 234 -11.56 23.38 21.35
CA LYS A 234 -12.06 22.64 22.51
C LYS A 234 -12.21 21.16 22.20
N GLN A 235 -11.72 20.33 23.10
CA GLN A 235 -11.86 18.88 22.99
C GLN A 235 -13.24 18.44 23.50
N PRO A 236 -14.04 17.74 22.67
CA PRO A 236 -15.29 17.14 23.11
C PRO A 236 -15.01 16.01 24.12
N ARG A 237 -15.92 15.82 25.08
CA ARG A 237 -15.81 14.75 26.09
C ARG A 237 -15.59 13.36 25.49
N PHE A 238 -16.17 13.09 24.32
CA PHE A 238 -15.93 11.84 23.58
C PHE A 238 -14.45 11.64 23.24
N MET A 239 -13.77 12.69 22.77
CA MET A 239 -12.35 12.62 22.41
C MET A 239 -11.46 12.46 23.66
N GLU A 240 -11.84 13.06 24.78
CA GLU A 240 -11.15 12.84 26.05
C GLU A 240 -11.21 11.38 26.48
N ILE A 241 -12.39 10.74 26.35
CA ILE A 241 -12.58 9.33 26.66
C ILE A 241 -11.78 8.47 25.67
N LEU A 242 -11.86 8.74 24.37
CA LEU A 242 -11.13 8.01 23.33
C LEU A 242 -9.61 8.03 23.57
N PHE A 243 -9.04 9.21 23.78
CA PHE A 243 -7.61 9.31 24.04
C PHE A 243 -7.21 8.77 25.41
N GLY A 244 -7.97 9.13 26.46
CA GLY A 244 -7.62 8.79 27.84
C GLY A 244 -7.81 7.33 28.20
N ASN A 245 -8.94 6.75 27.80
CA ASN A 245 -9.34 5.42 28.26
C ASN A 245 -9.08 4.32 27.22
N ILE A 246 -8.81 4.68 25.96
CA ILE A 246 -8.62 3.70 24.89
C ILE A 246 -7.21 3.83 24.30
N MET A 247 -6.88 4.94 23.64
CA MET A 247 -5.64 5.04 22.86
C MET A 247 -4.38 5.07 23.72
N VAL A 248 -4.38 5.85 24.80
CA VAL A 248 -3.22 5.93 25.71
C VAL A 248 -2.94 4.58 26.37
N PRO A 249 -3.92 3.84 26.96
CA PRO A 249 -3.69 2.49 27.47
C PRO A 249 -3.18 1.50 26.43
N ILE A 250 -3.72 1.53 25.18
CA ILE A 250 -3.26 0.65 24.11
C ILE A 250 -1.79 0.93 23.78
N VAL A 251 -1.39 2.21 23.61
CA VAL A 251 0.01 2.53 23.29
C VAL A 251 0.94 2.23 24.46
N LEU A 252 0.50 2.40 25.72
CA LEU A 252 1.27 1.98 26.89
C LEU A 252 1.43 0.46 26.95
N ALA A 253 0.39 -0.31 26.62
CA ALA A 253 0.49 -1.77 26.52
C ALA A 253 1.47 -2.20 25.43
N LEU A 254 1.36 -1.60 24.23
CA LEU A 254 2.32 -1.82 23.14
C LEU A 254 3.75 -1.46 23.57
N THR A 255 3.93 -0.35 24.29
CA THR A 255 5.23 0.04 24.86
C THR A 255 5.80 -1.06 25.76
N ALA A 256 4.97 -1.61 26.66
CA ALA A 256 5.41 -2.70 27.54
C ALA A 256 5.80 -3.95 26.74
N VAL A 257 5.01 -4.34 25.74
CA VAL A 257 5.31 -5.48 24.85
C VAL A 257 6.63 -5.27 24.12
N LEU A 258 6.88 -4.10 23.54
CA LEU A 258 8.11 -3.79 22.82
C LEU A 258 9.33 -3.77 23.73
N LEU A 259 9.21 -3.27 24.96
CA LEU A 259 10.30 -3.31 25.95
C LEU A 259 10.61 -4.74 26.43
N ILE A 260 9.59 -5.56 26.68
CA ILE A 260 9.76 -6.98 27.02
C ILE A 260 10.43 -7.72 25.85
N TRP A 261 9.95 -7.47 24.64
CA TRP A 261 10.53 -8.04 23.44
C TRP A 261 12.00 -7.62 23.27
N SER A 262 12.32 -6.35 23.48
CA SER A 262 13.71 -5.85 23.45
C SER A 262 14.59 -6.60 24.47
N GLY A 263 14.10 -6.82 25.69
CA GLY A 263 14.79 -7.60 26.70
C GLY A 263 15.00 -9.06 26.28
N LYS A 264 13.97 -9.71 25.71
CA LYS A 264 14.08 -11.09 25.18
C LYS A 264 15.13 -11.17 24.06
N THR A 265 15.14 -10.18 23.15
CA THR A 265 16.08 -10.12 22.02
C THR A 265 17.53 -10.03 22.48
N ILE A 266 17.83 -9.25 23.52
CA ILE A 266 19.17 -9.21 24.12
C ILE A 266 19.59 -10.60 24.61
N LEU A 267 18.69 -11.29 25.32
CA LEU A 267 18.97 -12.60 25.91
C LEU A 267 19.13 -13.71 24.86
N SER A 268 18.50 -13.57 23.68
CA SER A 268 18.53 -14.54 22.58
C SER A 268 19.63 -14.28 21.54
N GLY A 269 20.59 -13.44 21.83
CA GLY A 269 21.76 -13.20 20.97
C GLY A 269 21.53 -12.22 19.82
N MET A 270 20.61 -11.28 19.97
CA MET A 270 20.39 -10.14 19.04
C MET A 270 19.99 -10.50 17.60
N LYS A 271 19.38 -11.64 17.37
CA LYS A 271 18.80 -11.99 16.07
C LYS A 271 17.45 -11.29 15.90
N VAL A 272 17.38 -10.34 14.99
CA VAL A 272 16.17 -9.53 14.76
C VAL A 272 15.85 -9.47 13.28
N PRO A 273 14.66 -9.91 12.84
CA PRO A 273 14.19 -9.72 11.48
C PRO A 273 13.84 -8.23 11.25
N PHE A 274 14.64 -7.56 10.41
CA PHE A 274 14.50 -6.12 10.14
C PHE A 274 13.11 -5.73 9.61
N VAL A 275 12.59 -6.45 8.63
CA VAL A 275 11.33 -6.11 7.95
C VAL A 275 10.15 -6.06 8.92
N ARG A 276 10.07 -7.02 9.85
CA ARG A 276 8.99 -7.08 10.84
C ARG A 276 9.14 -5.99 11.90
N LEU A 277 10.34 -5.82 12.43
CA LEU A 277 10.59 -4.84 13.48
C LEU A 277 10.41 -3.42 12.96
N SER A 278 10.99 -3.08 11.81
CA SER A 278 10.97 -1.73 11.25
C SER A 278 9.54 -1.20 11.03
N SER A 279 8.63 -2.05 10.56
CA SER A 279 7.22 -1.68 10.36
C SER A 279 6.50 -1.37 11.67
N ILE A 280 6.66 -2.23 12.68
CA ILE A 280 6.01 -2.05 13.99
C ILE A 280 6.57 -0.83 14.71
N ALA A 281 7.88 -0.68 14.71
CA ALA A 281 8.57 0.35 15.46
C ALA A 281 8.42 1.73 14.81
N ALA A 282 8.45 1.83 13.49
CA ALA A 282 8.11 3.07 12.77
C ALA A 282 6.66 3.51 13.07
N SER A 283 5.71 2.57 13.07
CA SER A 283 4.32 2.83 13.43
C SER A 283 4.17 3.27 14.88
N TYR A 284 4.88 2.63 15.80
CA TYR A 284 4.92 3.00 17.21
C TYR A 284 5.51 4.40 17.41
N ALA A 285 6.63 4.71 16.75
CA ALA A 285 7.28 6.03 16.86
C ALA A 285 6.38 7.14 16.29
N ALA A 286 5.87 6.98 15.07
CA ALA A 286 5.01 7.96 14.43
C ALA A 286 3.67 8.14 15.17
N GLY A 287 2.99 7.04 15.49
CA GLY A 287 1.73 7.05 16.23
C GLY A 287 1.88 7.57 17.66
N GLY A 288 3.00 7.25 18.31
CA GLY A 288 3.30 7.75 19.64
C GLY A 288 3.59 9.25 19.66
N ILE A 289 4.36 9.79 18.71
CA ILE A 289 4.58 11.23 18.59
C ILE A 289 3.25 11.95 18.30
N TRP A 290 2.46 11.42 17.37
CA TRP A 290 1.13 11.95 17.05
C TRP A 290 0.22 11.98 18.30
N LEU A 291 0.14 10.87 19.04
CA LEU A 291 -0.66 10.79 20.27
C LEU A 291 -0.11 11.73 21.35
N HIS A 292 1.22 11.87 21.46
CA HIS A 292 1.84 12.82 22.41
C HIS A 292 1.40 14.25 22.13
N ILE A 293 1.31 14.66 20.85
CA ILE A 293 0.80 16.00 20.48
C ILE A 293 -0.69 16.11 20.83
N MET A 294 -1.49 15.10 20.50
CA MET A 294 -2.93 15.11 20.72
C MET A 294 -3.33 15.19 22.19
N VAL A 295 -2.56 14.56 23.08
CA VAL A 295 -2.85 14.54 24.54
C VAL A 295 -2.08 15.58 25.33
N THR A 296 -1.43 16.55 24.67
CA THR A 296 -0.58 17.56 25.33
C THR A 296 -1.32 18.33 26.42
N HIS A 297 -2.54 18.75 26.15
CA HIS A 297 -3.36 19.54 27.08
C HIS A 297 -4.28 18.70 27.98
N HIS A 298 -4.17 17.36 27.93
CA HIS A 298 -4.96 16.49 28.80
C HIS A 298 -4.29 16.32 30.17
N GLU A 299 -5.07 16.46 31.24
CA GLU A 299 -4.57 16.41 32.62
C GLU A 299 -4.89 15.10 33.36
N PHE A 300 -5.58 14.15 32.73
CA PHE A 300 -5.85 12.85 33.34
C PHE A 300 -4.57 12.04 33.57
N ARG A 301 -4.60 11.17 34.59
CA ARG A 301 -3.40 10.45 35.08
C ARG A 301 -2.68 9.67 33.99
N ALA A 302 -3.43 8.96 33.13
CA ALA A 302 -2.84 8.16 32.05
C ALA A 302 -2.09 9.02 31.02
N ALA A 303 -2.61 10.18 30.60
CA ALA A 303 -1.90 11.07 29.68
C ALA A 303 -0.61 11.65 30.28
N ARG A 304 -0.62 11.99 31.57
CA ARG A 304 0.58 12.44 32.26
C ARG A 304 1.64 11.35 32.34
N LEU A 305 1.23 10.12 32.66
CA LEU A 305 2.11 8.94 32.66
C LEU A 305 2.68 8.71 31.25
N TYR A 306 1.84 8.70 30.24
CA TYR A 306 2.22 8.50 28.85
C TYR A 306 3.26 9.53 28.38
N ARG A 307 2.98 10.81 28.56
CA ARG A 307 3.91 11.88 28.16
C ARG A 307 5.27 11.79 28.90
N ARG A 308 5.30 11.18 30.07
CA ARG A 308 6.55 10.96 30.84
C ARG A 308 7.30 9.71 30.37
N VAL A 309 6.59 8.59 30.14
CA VAL A 309 7.18 7.28 29.86
C VAL A 309 7.55 7.13 28.39
N TYR A 310 6.65 7.54 27.49
CA TYR A 310 6.81 7.33 26.04
C TYR A 310 8.17 7.79 25.48
N PRO A 311 8.68 9.00 25.74
CA PRO A 311 9.93 9.43 25.13
C PRO A 311 11.13 8.57 25.54
N TYR A 312 11.20 8.10 26.79
CA TYR A 312 12.28 7.21 27.23
C TYR A 312 12.17 5.82 26.61
N ALA A 313 10.97 5.26 26.60
CA ALA A 313 10.72 3.94 26.02
C ALA A 313 10.99 3.95 24.51
N ALA A 314 10.54 4.99 23.82
CA ALA A 314 10.79 5.16 22.38
C ALA A 314 12.29 5.23 22.07
N LEU A 315 13.11 5.91 22.88
CA LEU A 315 14.58 5.92 22.71
C LEU A 315 15.19 4.52 22.76
N VAL A 316 14.75 3.70 23.71
CA VAL A 316 15.23 2.31 23.83
C VAL A 316 14.87 1.52 22.58
N ILE A 317 13.61 1.61 22.13
CA ILE A 317 13.13 0.90 20.94
C ILE A 317 13.88 1.39 19.68
N LEU A 318 14.06 2.71 19.52
CA LEU A 318 14.81 3.30 18.41
C LEU A 318 16.30 2.87 18.39
N ALA A 319 16.89 2.58 19.55
CA ALA A 319 18.24 2.03 19.60
C ALA A 319 18.32 0.59 19.05
N PHE A 320 17.33 -0.25 19.34
CA PHE A 320 17.20 -1.59 18.74
C PHE A 320 16.97 -1.52 17.23
N GLU A 321 16.17 -0.56 16.78
CA GLU A 321 15.96 -0.33 15.36
C GLU A 321 17.24 0.09 14.65
N ALA A 322 18.05 0.95 15.28
CA ALA A 322 19.36 1.33 14.73
C ALA A 322 20.26 0.10 14.53
N TRP A 323 20.28 -0.80 15.52
CA TRP A 323 21.03 -2.04 15.41
C TRP A 323 20.56 -2.92 14.26
N ALA A 324 19.25 -3.16 14.16
CA ALA A 324 18.66 -3.94 13.08
C ALA A 324 18.91 -3.29 11.70
N LEU A 325 18.82 -1.97 11.61
CA LEU A 325 19.09 -1.21 10.40
C LEU A 325 20.56 -1.35 9.95
N VAL A 326 21.53 -1.29 10.89
CA VAL A 326 22.94 -1.44 10.58
C VAL A 326 23.23 -2.83 9.98
N ILE A 327 22.68 -3.90 10.58
CA ILE A 327 22.81 -5.26 10.06
C ILE A 327 22.21 -5.36 8.66
N GLN A 328 21.02 -4.81 8.45
CA GLN A 328 20.34 -4.81 7.17
C GLN A 328 21.15 -4.09 6.08
N LEU A 329 21.67 -2.89 6.40
CA LEU A 329 22.49 -2.11 5.47
C LEU A 329 23.82 -2.81 5.13
N GLN A 330 24.43 -3.52 6.06
CA GLN A 330 25.64 -4.30 5.80
C GLN A 330 25.37 -5.48 4.86
N LYS A 331 24.22 -6.15 5.01
CA LYS A 331 23.88 -7.34 4.23
C LYS A 331 23.38 -7.00 2.83
N TYR A 332 22.41 -6.07 2.72
CA TYR A 332 21.68 -5.81 1.49
C TYR A 332 21.97 -4.44 0.86
N GLY A 333 22.74 -3.59 1.55
CA GLY A 333 22.95 -2.20 1.13
C GLY A 333 21.72 -1.31 1.32
N LEU A 334 21.81 -0.07 0.82
CA LEU A 334 20.73 0.89 0.92
C LEU A 334 19.76 0.70 -0.26
N LYS A 335 18.53 0.31 0.03
CA LYS A 335 17.39 0.26 -0.91
C LYS A 335 16.32 1.27 -0.50
N ILE A 336 15.23 1.37 -1.26
CA ILE A 336 14.11 2.31 -0.96
C ILE A 336 13.52 2.06 0.43
N THR A 337 13.36 0.81 0.84
CA THR A 337 12.81 0.45 2.15
C THR A 337 13.73 0.94 3.27
N GLU A 338 15.02 0.64 3.20
CA GLU A 338 16.02 1.05 4.18
C GLU A 338 16.20 2.57 4.21
N TYR A 339 16.16 3.23 3.05
CA TYR A 339 16.21 4.69 2.95
C TYR A 339 15.00 5.34 3.65
N SER A 340 13.80 4.88 3.30
CA SER A 340 12.55 5.43 3.86
C SER A 340 12.50 5.22 5.37
N PHE A 341 12.87 4.03 5.82
CA PHE A 341 12.97 3.70 7.23
C PHE A 341 14.02 4.56 7.94
N THR A 342 15.22 4.71 7.38
CA THR A 342 16.30 5.54 7.93
C THR A 342 15.83 6.98 8.11
N LEU A 343 15.14 7.54 7.14
CA LEU A 343 14.62 8.90 7.20
C LEU A 343 13.57 9.06 8.31
N ILE A 344 12.62 8.13 8.41
CA ILE A 344 11.61 8.10 9.48
C ILE A 344 12.30 7.94 10.84
N TRP A 345 13.28 7.06 10.94
CA TRP A 345 14.05 6.81 12.15
C TRP A 345 14.80 8.08 12.63
N ILE A 346 15.47 8.79 11.71
CA ILE A 346 16.16 10.06 12.03
C ILE A 346 15.17 11.09 12.58
N VAL A 347 14.01 11.23 11.92
CA VAL A 347 12.94 12.15 12.39
C VAL A 347 12.40 11.72 13.76
N ALA A 348 12.21 10.42 13.98
CA ALA A 348 11.71 9.88 15.24
C ALA A 348 12.71 10.10 16.39
N VAL A 349 13.99 9.84 16.17
CA VAL A 349 15.06 10.09 17.17
C VAL A 349 15.12 11.57 17.51
N ALA A 350 15.18 12.45 16.49
CA ALA A 350 15.18 13.90 16.70
C ALA A 350 13.94 14.36 17.46
N ALA A 351 12.76 13.84 17.12
CA ALA A 351 11.51 14.15 17.79
C ALA A 351 11.53 13.73 19.28
N VAL A 352 11.95 12.51 19.56
CA VAL A 352 11.99 11.98 20.94
C VAL A 352 13.01 12.74 21.79
N VAL A 353 14.19 13.03 21.26
CA VAL A 353 15.21 13.85 21.95
C VAL A 353 14.66 15.26 22.24
N LEU A 354 14.02 15.88 21.26
CA LEU A 354 13.39 17.21 21.46
C LEU A 354 12.26 17.17 22.48
N LEU A 355 11.45 16.12 22.53
CA LEU A 355 10.41 15.95 23.54
C LEU A 355 10.99 15.85 24.95
N LEU A 356 12.13 15.18 25.12
CA LEU A 356 12.84 15.09 26.40
C LEU A 356 13.41 16.45 26.84
N MET A 357 13.97 17.23 25.89
CA MET A 357 14.62 18.51 26.18
C MET A 357 13.63 19.67 26.32
N LYS A 358 12.65 19.76 25.41
CA LYS A 358 11.76 20.94 25.27
C LYS A 358 10.29 20.66 25.55
N LYS A 359 9.94 19.42 25.86
CA LYS A 359 8.56 18.97 26.14
C LYS A 359 7.59 19.44 25.02
N TYR A 360 6.48 20.13 25.36
CA TYR A 360 5.47 20.57 24.40
C TYR A 360 5.97 21.65 23.40
N GLU A 361 7.02 22.39 23.73
CA GLU A 361 7.61 23.39 22.81
C GLU A 361 8.34 22.70 21.62
N ALA A 362 8.68 21.41 21.78
CA ALA A 362 9.30 20.61 20.75
C ALA A 362 8.40 20.40 19.52
N HIS A 363 7.07 20.34 19.68
CA HIS A 363 6.15 19.92 18.62
C HIS A 363 6.28 20.73 17.34
N ARG A 364 6.45 22.05 17.45
CA ARG A 364 6.67 22.90 16.28
C ARG A 364 7.99 22.61 15.56
N ILE A 365 9.05 22.32 16.32
CA ILE A 365 10.37 22.00 15.77
C ILE A 365 10.30 20.64 15.07
N ILE A 366 9.65 19.66 15.70
CA ILE A 366 9.40 18.33 15.11
C ILE A 366 8.64 18.47 13.78
N ALA A 367 7.60 19.30 13.73
CA ALA A 367 6.86 19.58 12.52
C ALA A 367 7.75 20.17 11.39
N LEU A 368 8.66 21.09 11.74
CA LEU A 368 9.62 21.66 10.77
C LEU A 368 10.64 20.63 10.29
N ILE A 369 11.13 19.73 11.17
CA ILE A 369 12.02 18.62 10.81
C ILE A 369 11.29 17.66 9.86
N THR A 370 10.02 17.37 10.12
CA THR A 370 9.19 16.54 9.23
C THR A 370 9.03 17.19 7.84
N CYS A 371 8.81 18.51 7.78
CA CYS A 371 8.79 19.24 6.51
C CYS A 371 10.12 19.12 5.75
N PHE A 372 11.23 19.29 6.47
CA PHE A 372 12.57 19.17 5.89
C PHE A 372 12.80 17.74 5.35
N ALA A 373 12.46 16.72 6.14
CA ALA A 373 12.59 15.32 5.73
C ALA A 373 11.73 14.99 4.49
N ALA A 374 10.49 15.51 4.44
CA ALA A 374 9.61 15.33 3.28
C ALA A 374 10.19 15.97 2.00
N VAL A 375 10.75 17.17 2.10
CA VAL A 375 11.42 17.81 0.96
C VAL A 375 12.70 17.05 0.59
N PHE A 376 13.51 16.68 1.59
CA PHE A 376 14.76 15.94 1.39
C PHE A 376 14.54 14.62 0.65
N SER A 377 13.45 13.91 1.00
CA SER A 377 13.13 12.61 0.40
C SER A 377 12.88 12.63 -1.11
N VAL A 378 12.60 13.79 -1.70
CA VAL A 378 12.27 13.94 -3.13
C VAL A 378 13.28 14.79 -3.91
N LEU A 379 14.42 15.16 -3.28
CA LEU A 379 15.48 15.91 -3.94
C LEU A 379 16.18 15.08 -5.04
N PRO A 380 16.70 15.72 -6.09
CA PRO A 380 17.27 15.01 -7.23
C PRO A 380 18.44 14.07 -6.91
N VAL A 381 19.28 14.42 -5.92
CA VAL A 381 20.50 13.65 -5.59
C VAL A 381 20.31 12.79 -4.35
N PHE A 382 19.63 13.31 -3.34
CA PHE A 382 19.46 12.68 -2.03
C PHE A 382 18.11 11.97 -1.85
N GLY A 383 17.22 12.12 -2.82
CA GLY A 383 15.87 11.54 -2.75
C GLY A 383 15.84 10.02 -2.85
N TYR A 384 14.71 9.45 -2.48
CA TYR A 384 14.46 8.01 -2.43
C TYR A 384 14.68 7.30 -3.77
N HIS A 385 14.57 8.03 -4.88
CA HIS A 385 14.74 7.52 -6.25
C HIS A 385 16.20 7.54 -6.71
N ALA A 386 17.07 8.34 -6.11
CA ALA A 386 18.45 8.54 -6.57
C ALA A 386 19.49 7.91 -5.64
N LEU A 387 19.46 8.27 -4.35
CA LEU A 387 20.47 7.81 -3.39
C LEU A 387 20.51 6.29 -3.21
N PRO A 388 19.38 5.56 -3.07
CA PRO A 388 19.40 4.12 -3.00
C PRO A 388 19.97 3.45 -4.26
N VAL A 389 19.58 3.94 -5.43
CA VAL A 389 20.08 3.39 -6.70
C VAL A 389 21.58 3.64 -6.85
N ALA A 390 22.06 4.85 -6.57
CA ALA A 390 23.50 5.15 -6.59
C ALA A 390 24.29 4.26 -5.61
N SER A 391 23.74 4.00 -4.42
CA SER A 391 24.32 3.08 -3.44
C SER A 391 24.40 1.64 -3.95
N GLN A 392 23.33 1.13 -4.58
CA GLN A 392 23.32 -0.23 -5.13
C GLN A 392 24.19 -0.36 -6.37
N VAL A 393 24.27 0.68 -7.22
CA VAL A 393 25.23 0.72 -8.35
C VAL A 393 26.67 0.62 -7.83
N SER A 394 27.03 1.44 -6.84
CA SER A 394 28.39 1.38 -6.26
C SER A 394 28.67 0.04 -5.59
N ARG A 395 27.69 -0.57 -4.93
CA ARG A 395 27.81 -1.91 -4.35
C ARG A 395 28.03 -2.96 -5.44
N LEU A 396 27.25 -2.93 -6.50
CA LEU A 396 27.37 -3.84 -7.64
C LEU A 396 28.72 -3.67 -8.35
N GLU A 397 29.17 -2.43 -8.61
CA GLU A 397 30.47 -2.14 -9.18
C GLU A 397 31.60 -2.78 -8.36
N ASN A 398 31.59 -2.58 -7.05
CA ASN A 398 32.59 -3.16 -6.16
C ASN A 398 32.60 -4.70 -6.19
N LEU A 399 31.42 -5.32 -6.22
CA LEU A 399 31.28 -6.78 -6.33
C LEU A 399 31.82 -7.29 -7.67
N LEU A 400 31.43 -6.67 -8.78
CA LEU A 400 31.86 -7.07 -10.12
C LEU A 400 33.38 -6.86 -10.34
N ILE A 401 33.93 -5.76 -9.85
CA ILE A 401 35.38 -5.49 -9.92
C ILE A 401 36.15 -6.52 -9.10
N SER A 402 35.69 -6.85 -7.88
CA SER A 402 36.35 -7.85 -7.02
C SER A 402 36.37 -9.25 -7.62
N GLN A 403 35.47 -9.55 -8.53
CA GLN A 403 35.37 -10.83 -9.25
C GLN A 403 35.96 -10.77 -10.67
N GLY A 404 36.58 -9.64 -11.08
CA GLY A 404 37.10 -9.47 -12.44
C GLY A 404 36.05 -9.38 -13.54
N MET A 405 34.81 -9.13 -13.17
CA MET A 405 33.64 -9.12 -14.10
C MET A 405 33.34 -7.73 -14.66
N LEU A 406 33.99 -6.69 -14.18
CA LEU A 406 33.87 -5.32 -14.68
C LEU A 406 35.26 -4.68 -14.83
N GLU A 407 35.70 -4.54 -16.07
CA GLU A 407 36.97 -3.92 -16.41
C GLU A 407 36.78 -2.82 -17.46
N GLY A 408 37.34 -1.63 -17.19
CA GLY A 408 37.28 -0.49 -18.12
C GLY A 408 35.84 -0.08 -18.52
N GLY A 409 34.85 -0.32 -17.67
CA GLY A 409 33.43 -0.02 -17.94
C GLY A 409 32.76 -1.01 -18.89
N LYS A 410 33.29 -2.22 -19.01
CA LYS A 410 32.68 -3.32 -19.77
C LYS A 410 32.50 -4.53 -18.89
N LEU A 411 31.34 -5.20 -19.04
CA LEU A 411 31.03 -6.47 -18.36
C LEU A 411 31.76 -7.61 -19.09
N ALA A 412 32.34 -8.52 -18.31
CA ALA A 412 32.88 -9.78 -18.77
C ALA A 412 32.30 -10.92 -17.93
N PRO A 413 31.98 -12.08 -18.54
CA PRO A 413 31.53 -13.26 -17.79
C PRO A 413 32.60 -13.72 -16.81
N SER A 414 32.20 -14.22 -15.66
CA SER A 414 33.12 -14.84 -14.70
C SER A 414 33.74 -16.10 -15.26
N GLU A 415 35.04 -16.28 -15.10
CA GLU A 415 35.77 -17.50 -15.53
C GLU A 415 35.46 -18.68 -14.60
N GLU A 416 35.27 -18.40 -13.31
CA GLU A 416 34.90 -19.38 -12.29
C GLU A 416 33.60 -18.95 -11.63
N GLU A 417 32.75 -19.89 -11.22
CA GLU A 417 31.49 -19.60 -10.56
C GLU A 417 31.76 -18.97 -9.19
N PRO A 418 31.30 -17.70 -8.94
CA PRO A 418 31.52 -17.02 -7.66
C PRO A 418 30.85 -17.75 -6.49
N GLU A 419 31.32 -17.49 -5.27
CA GLU A 419 30.69 -18.02 -4.05
C GLU A 419 29.20 -17.68 -4.00
N LEU A 420 28.39 -18.55 -3.39
CA LEU A 420 26.94 -18.42 -3.29
C LEU A 420 26.52 -17.03 -2.78
N SER A 421 27.14 -16.55 -1.71
CA SER A 421 26.86 -15.24 -1.10
C SER A 421 27.13 -14.05 -2.05
N VAL A 422 28.12 -14.18 -2.93
CA VAL A 422 28.44 -13.16 -3.94
C VAL A 422 27.42 -13.18 -5.08
N ARG A 423 27.05 -14.39 -5.55
CA ARG A 423 26.01 -14.55 -6.58
C ARG A 423 24.67 -13.98 -6.15
N GLU A 424 24.26 -14.28 -4.91
CA GLU A 424 23.07 -13.71 -4.30
C GLU A 424 23.12 -12.18 -4.23
N ALA A 425 24.26 -11.62 -3.80
CA ALA A 425 24.44 -10.18 -3.67
C ALA A 425 24.44 -9.46 -5.03
N ILE A 426 25.05 -10.06 -6.08
CA ILE A 426 25.03 -9.53 -7.44
C ILE A 426 23.62 -9.61 -8.02
N THR A 427 22.94 -10.75 -7.90
CA THR A 427 21.57 -10.94 -8.38
C THR A 427 20.64 -9.92 -7.75
N ASP A 428 20.69 -9.78 -6.42
CA ASP A 428 19.86 -8.86 -5.66
C ASP A 428 20.08 -7.38 -6.10
N ALA A 429 21.33 -6.97 -6.30
CA ALA A 429 21.65 -5.62 -6.74
C ALA A 429 21.24 -5.36 -8.20
N VAL A 430 21.48 -6.31 -9.12
CA VAL A 430 21.11 -6.20 -10.53
C VAL A 430 19.61 -6.03 -10.68
N ILE A 431 18.82 -6.89 -10.03
CA ILE A 431 17.35 -6.82 -10.11
C ILE A 431 16.84 -5.49 -9.55
N TYR A 432 17.35 -5.05 -8.40
CA TYR A 432 16.95 -3.78 -7.81
C TYR A 432 17.25 -2.58 -8.73
N ILE A 433 18.43 -2.55 -9.35
CA ILE A 433 18.83 -1.47 -10.26
C ILE A 433 18.01 -1.52 -11.56
N ALA A 434 17.78 -2.69 -12.12
CA ALA A 434 17.01 -2.87 -13.35
C ALA A 434 15.54 -2.43 -13.17
N ASP A 435 14.96 -2.65 -12.00
CA ASP A 435 13.60 -2.22 -11.65
C ASP A 435 13.49 -0.71 -11.35
N SER A 436 14.61 0.00 -11.21
CA SER A 436 14.60 1.44 -10.96
C SER A 436 14.12 2.21 -12.20
N ARG A 437 13.10 3.08 -12.03
CA ARG A 437 12.49 3.83 -13.15
C ARG A 437 13.04 5.24 -13.30
N ASP A 438 13.24 5.92 -12.19
CA ASP A 438 13.50 7.37 -12.13
C ASP A 438 14.98 7.73 -11.90
N ALA A 439 15.90 6.74 -11.91
CA ALA A 439 17.32 6.96 -11.67
C ALA A 439 18.16 6.90 -12.96
N LYS A 440 19.20 7.72 -13.01
CA LYS A 440 20.21 7.66 -14.09
C LYS A 440 21.15 6.49 -13.79
N LEU A 441 21.20 5.53 -14.69
CA LEU A 441 22.07 4.36 -14.60
C LEU A 441 23.41 4.60 -15.34
N PRO A 442 24.49 3.91 -14.96
CA PRO A 442 25.77 3.99 -15.67
C PRO A 442 25.67 3.32 -17.05
N ASP A 443 26.50 3.78 -17.99
CA ASP A 443 26.46 3.32 -19.39
C ASP A 443 26.77 1.82 -19.57
N TRP A 444 27.48 1.20 -18.61
CA TRP A 444 27.79 -0.22 -18.63
C TRP A 444 26.62 -1.11 -18.17
N PHE A 445 25.62 -0.53 -17.49
CA PHE A 445 24.48 -1.28 -16.95
C PHE A 445 23.35 -1.34 -17.97
N ASP A 446 22.98 -2.56 -18.37
CA ASP A 446 21.85 -2.83 -19.22
C ASP A 446 20.65 -3.35 -18.38
N LYS A 447 19.50 -2.75 -18.54
CA LYS A 447 18.26 -3.21 -17.84
C LYS A 447 17.83 -4.62 -18.24
N ASP A 448 18.25 -5.08 -19.43
CA ASP A 448 18.00 -6.46 -19.87
C ASP A 448 18.75 -7.51 -19.02
N LEU A 449 19.71 -7.12 -18.17
CA LEU A 449 20.30 -7.98 -17.14
C LEU A 449 19.25 -8.56 -16.16
N ARG A 450 18.04 -7.99 -16.12
CA ARG A 450 16.92 -8.56 -15.39
C ARG A 450 16.49 -9.93 -15.94
N ARG A 451 16.67 -10.19 -17.24
CA ARG A 451 16.30 -11.44 -17.90
C ARG A 451 17.32 -12.51 -17.57
N HIS A 452 16.84 -13.69 -17.21
CA HIS A 452 17.68 -14.81 -16.83
C HIS A 452 18.75 -15.17 -17.88
N GLU A 453 18.35 -15.20 -19.16
CA GLU A 453 19.25 -15.51 -20.28
C GLU A 453 20.36 -14.47 -20.44
N THR A 454 20.00 -13.18 -20.47
CA THR A 454 20.96 -12.06 -20.61
C THR A 454 21.90 -11.98 -19.37
N PHE A 455 21.36 -12.24 -18.18
CA PHE A 455 22.14 -12.28 -16.95
C PHE A 455 23.22 -13.35 -17.03
N LYS A 456 22.83 -14.60 -17.36
CA LYS A 456 23.75 -15.73 -17.50
C LYS A 456 24.79 -15.50 -18.59
N GLU A 457 24.39 -14.98 -19.75
CA GLU A 457 25.29 -14.68 -20.86
C GLU A 457 26.36 -13.64 -20.47
N LYS A 458 25.95 -12.54 -19.82
CA LYS A 458 26.85 -11.42 -19.51
C LYS A 458 27.65 -11.60 -18.23
N LEU A 459 27.16 -12.36 -17.26
CA LEU A 459 27.80 -12.54 -15.96
C LEU A 459 28.41 -13.92 -15.74
N GLY A 460 28.07 -14.92 -16.57
CA GLY A 460 28.67 -16.26 -16.55
C GLY A 460 28.06 -17.24 -15.54
N PHE A 461 27.06 -16.85 -14.75
CA PHE A 461 26.37 -17.69 -13.79
C PHE A 461 24.86 -17.40 -13.76
N GLU A 462 24.08 -18.29 -13.15
CA GLU A 462 22.63 -18.13 -13.06
C GLU A 462 22.21 -17.19 -11.94
N GLN A 463 21.05 -16.50 -12.13
CA GLN A 463 20.44 -15.69 -11.06
C GLN A 463 20.25 -16.57 -9.83
N THR A 464 20.79 -16.15 -8.71
CA THR A 464 20.72 -16.86 -7.45
C THR A 464 20.05 -15.96 -6.41
N TRP A 465 18.96 -16.43 -5.86
CA TRP A 465 18.19 -15.67 -4.90
C TRP A 465 18.59 -16.03 -3.48
N PRO A 466 18.75 -15.05 -2.58
CA PRO A 466 18.94 -15.37 -1.17
C PRO A 466 17.74 -16.17 -0.69
N GLU A 467 18.00 -17.22 0.10
CA GLU A 467 16.93 -17.91 0.81
C GLU A 467 16.09 -16.86 1.55
N PRO A 468 14.76 -16.87 1.39
CA PRO A 468 13.90 -15.98 2.17
C PRO A 468 14.32 -16.16 3.63
N GLU A 469 14.58 -15.04 4.34
CA GLU A 469 14.77 -15.12 5.79
C GLU A 469 13.62 -15.95 6.30
N THR A 470 13.91 -17.18 6.72
CA THR A 470 12.90 -18.07 7.25
C THR A 470 12.23 -17.26 8.34
N ILE A 471 11.05 -16.74 8.01
CA ILE A 471 10.13 -16.22 9.02
C ILE A 471 10.10 -17.35 10.01
N ASP A 472 10.69 -17.15 11.22
CA ASP A 472 10.75 -18.18 12.24
C ASP A 472 9.43 -18.93 12.16
N ARG A 473 9.45 -20.20 11.74
CA ARG A 473 8.27 -21.06 11.62
C ARG A 473 7.59 -21.28 12.97
N GLU A 474 8.09 -20.63 14.01
CA GLU A 474 7.46 -20.45 15.33
C GLU A 474 6.35 -19.39 15.34
N TRP A 475 5.87 -18.90 14.15
CA TRP A 475 4.57 -18.23 14.17
C TRP A 475 3.53 -19.32 14.48
N PRO A 476 2.84 -19.23 15.62
CA PRO A 476 1.72 -20.10 15.89
C PRO A 476 0.62 -19.81 14.85
N GLY A 477 0.53 -20.57 13.77
CA GLY A 477 -0.39 -20.36 12.65
C GLY A 477 0.24 -20.39 11.25
N GLY A 478 1.53 -20.70 11.11
CA GLY A 478 2.16 -20.88 9.81
C GLY A 478 1.57 -22.09 9.07
N TYR A 479 0.91 -21.85 7.93
CA TYR A 479 0.53 -22.92 7.01
C TYR A 479 1.81 -23.59 6.51
N LEU A 480 1.89 -24.92 6.64
CA LEU A 480 2.86 -25.73 5.94
C LEU A 480 2.24 -26.10 4.61
N GLY A 481 2.92 -25.84 3.50
CA GLY A 481 2.36 -26.10 2.19
C GLY A 481 3.35 -26.76 1.26
N THR A 482 2.81 -27.41 0.23
CA THR A 482 3.53 -27.81 -0.98
C THR A 482 2.69 -27.46 -2.19
N SER A 483 3.32 -26.84 -3.19
CA SER A 483 2.70 -26.51 -4.48
C SER A 483 3.44 -27.23 -5.58
N LEU A 484 2.71 -28.00 -6.37
CA LEU A 484 3.25 -28.73 -7.52
C LEU A 484 2.74 -28.11 -8.82
N TYR A 485 3.61 -27.98 -9.80
CA TYR A 485 3.29 -27.52 -11.14
C TYR A 485 3.73 -28.52 -12.17
N LEU A 486 2.84 -28.78 -13.14
CA LEU A 486 3.16 -29.69 -14.22
C LEU A 486 4.27 -29.13 -15.09
N LYS A 487 5.39 -29.86 -15.16
CA LYS A 487 6.45 -29.56 -16.11
C LYS A 487 5.94 -29.67 -17.55
N SER A 488 6.39 -28.74 -18.40
CA SER A 488 6.01 -28.76 -19.82
C SER A 488 6.41 -30.09 -20.47
N SER A 489 5.43 -30.93 -20.77
CA SER A 489 5.63 -32.29 -21.33
C SER A 489 4.50 -32.67 -22.26
N ALA A 490 4.77 -33.62 -23.14
CA ALA A 490 3.75 -34.27 -23.97
C ALA A 490 2.98 -35.32 -23.14
N VAL A 491 1.65 -35.37 -23.33
CA VAL A 491 0.79 -36.38 -22.71
C VAL A 491 0.39 -37.36 -23.82
N ASP A 492 0.65 -38.66 -23.62
CA ASP A 492 0.17 -39.69 -24.55
C ASP A 492 -1.32 -39.95 -24.30
N ILE A 493 -2.13 -39.53 -25.25
CA ILE A 493 -3.59 -39.71 -25.24
C ILE A 493 -4.08 -40.73 -26.27
N SER A 494 -3.18 -41.44 -26.94
CA SER A 494 -3.51 -42.38 -28.01
C SER A 494 -4.46 -43.51 -27.58
N GLY A 495 -4.50 -43.81 -26.28
CA GLY A 495 -5.39 -44.81 -25.69
C GLY A 495 -6.78 -44.29 -25.31
N TYR A 496 -7.13 -43.01 -25.55
CA TYR A 496 -8.37 -42.38 -25.11
C TYR A 496 -9.20 -41.88 -26.30
N GLN A 497 -10.52 -41.91 -26.16
CA GLN A 497 -11.48 -41.52 -27.20
C GLN A 497 -11.93 -40.06 -27.06
N TRP A 498 -12.00 -39.55 -25.83
CA TRP A 498 -12.47 -38.18 -25.54
C TRP A 498 -11.49 -37.45 -24.64
N ALA A 499 -11.36 -36.13 -24.90
CA ALA A 499 -10.68 -35.19 -24.06
C ALA A 499 -11.70 -34.11 -23.59
N VAL A 500 -11.84 -33.98 -22.29
CA VAL A 500 -12.80 -33.02 -21.66
C VAL A 500 -12.01 -31.89 -21.05
N SER A 501 -12.37 -30.63 -21.42
CA SER A 501 -11.71 -29.43 -20.91
C SER A 501 -12.32 -28.99 -19.59
N PRO A 502 -11.52 -28.79 -18.52
CA PRO A 502 -12.01 -28.39 -17.20
C PRO A 502 -12.52 -26.95 -17.11
N GLN A 503 -12.21 -26.08 -18.05
CA GLN A 503 -12.72 -24.69 -18.04
C GLN A 503 -14.25 -24.64 -18.05
N GLU A 504 -14.91 -25.69 -18.47
CA GLU A 504 -16.36 -25.82 -18.44
C GLU A 504 -16.90 -26.33 -17.09
N ILE A 505 -16.04 -26.91 -16.23
CA ILE A 505 -16.39 -27.47 -14.90
C ILE A 505 -16.41 -26.39 -13.81
N TYR A 506 -15.63 -25.29 -13.95
CA TYR A 506 -15.47 -24.23 -12.94
C TYR A 506 -16.48 -23.07 -13.04
N GLY A 507 -17.71 -23.33 -13.46
CA GLY A 507 -18.78 -22.32 -13.47
C GLY A 507 -19.61 -22.32 -12.20
N LYS A 508 -20.30 -21.20 -11.90
CA LYS A 508 -21.28 -21.11 -10.82
C LYS A 508 -22.42 -22.13 -11.03
N GLY A 509 -22.40 -23.21 -10.23
CA GLY A 509 -23.38 -24.29 -10.22
C GLY A 509 -22.76 -25.62 -10.69
N ASN A 510 -23.27 -26.74 -10.17
CA ASN A 510 -22.93 -28.09 -10.62
C ASN A 510 -23.21 -28.20 -12.12
N ARG A 511 -22.20 -27.99 -12.96
CA ARG A 511 -22.34 -28.18 -14.39
C ARG A 511 -21.98 -29.64 -14.70
N GLU A 512 -22.97 -30.34 -15.19
CA GLU A 512 -22.86 -31.66 -15.78
C GLU A 512 -22.16 -31.52 -17.13
N LEU A 513 -21.02 -32.20 -17.31
CA LEU A 513 -20.44 -32.40 -18.62
C LEU A 513 -20.95 -33.73 -19.16
N SER A 514 -21.39 -33.77 -20.41
CA SER A 514 -21.85 -35.00 -21.03
C SER A 514 -20.99 -35.34 -22.26
N VAL A 515 -20.70 -36.63 -22.38
CA VAL A 515 -19.99 -37.23 -23.51
C VAL A 515 -20.86 -38.35 -24.06
N ASP A 516 -21.16 -38.32 -25.35
CA ASP A 516 -21.94 -39.37 -26.00
C ASP A 516 -21.00 -40.47 -26.47
N GLY A 517 -21.13 -41.66 -25.85
CA GLY A 517 -20.40 -42.87 -26.21
C GLY A 517 -21.29 -43.91 -26.88
N GLU A 518 -20.69 -45.04 -27.27
CA GLU A 518 -21.42 -46.15 -27.92
C GLU A 518 -22.45 -46.80 -26.99
N ARG A 519 -22.21 -46.75 -25.66
CA ARG A 519 -23.10 -47.34 -24.64
C ARG A 519 -24.15 -46.36 -24.11
N GLY A 520 -24.06 -45.08 -24.51
CA GLY A 520 -24.97 -44.03 -24.06
C GLY A 520 -24.27 -42.76 -23.64
N ALA A 521 -25.03 -41.84 -23.04
CA ALA A 521 -24.51 -40.56 -22.57
C ALA A 521 -23.83 -40.72 -21.21
N TYR A 522 -22.57 -40.31 -21.13
CA TYR A 522 -21.78 -40.23 -19.90
C TYR A 522 -21.90 -38.84 -19.32
N LYS A 523 -22.22 -38.77 -18.03
CA LYS A 523 -22.26 -37.52 -17.25
C LYS A 523 -21.10 -37.48 -16.28
N ILE A 524 -20.27 -36.45 -16.34
CA ILE A 524 -19.04 -36.28 -15.55
C ILE A 524 -19.22 -35.14 -14.57
N TYR A 525 -18.95 -35.39 -13.30
CA TYR A 525 -19.00 -34.42 -12.21
C TYR A 525 -17.64 -34.39 -11.52
N TRP A 526 -17.09 -33.18 -11.39
CA TRP A 526 -15.90 -32.90 -10.59
C TRP A 526 -16.30 -31.96 -9.47
N ASP A 527 -16.42 -32.47 -8.24
CA ASP A 527 -16.92 -31.75 -7.09
C ASP A 527 -15.76 -31.25 -6.21
N MET A 528 -15.61 -29.93 -6.11
CA MET A 528 -14.62 -29.23 -5.28
C MET A 528 -15.25 -28.52 -4.07
N ASN A 529 -16.53 -28.74 -3.79
CA ASN A 529 -17.28 -28.01 -2.78
C ASN A 529 -17.49 -28.84 -1.49
N PRO A 530 -17.22 -28.24 -0.29
CA PRO A 530 -16.64 -26.94 0.00
C PRO A 530 -15.11 -26.93 -0.15
N PRO A 531 -14.45 -25.74 -0.21
CA PRO A 531 -13.05 -25.59 -0.63
C PRO A 531 -12.01 -26.39 0.18
N ASN A 532 -12.38 -26.92 1.33
CA ASN A 532 -11.47 -27.71 2.17
C ASN A 532 -11.71 -29.23 2.05
N ARG A 533 -12.63 -29.67 1.19
CA ARG A 533 -12.86 -31.09 0.95
C ARG A 533 -12.02 -31.60 -0.21
N ILE A 534 -11.63 -32.86 -0.09
CA ILE A 534 -10.91 -33.58 -1.13
C ILE A 534 -11.78 -33.69 -2.37
N PRO A 535 -11.26 -33.38 -3.59
CA PRO A 535 -12.03 -33.47 -4.81
C PRO A 535 -12.59 -34.87 -5.05
N LEU A 536 -13.81 -34.94 -5.55
CA LEU A 536 -14.53 -36.17 -5.89
C LEU A 536 -14.83 -36.18 -7.39
N LEU A 537 -14.39 -37.21 -8.08
CA LEU A 537 -14.83 -37.51 -9.44
C LEU A 537 -16.00 -38.50 -9.41
N ARG A 538 -17.10 -38.14 -10.08
CA ARG A 538 -18.24 -39.04 -10.31
C ARG A 538 -18.56 -39.09 -11.80
N ILE A 539 -18.71 -40.29 -12.33
CA ILE A 539 -19.14 -40.52 -13.72
C ILE A 539 -20.38 -41.41 -13.70
N MET A 540 -21.39 -40.99 -14.44
CA MET A 540 -22.63 -41.74 -14.61
C MET A 540 -22.81 -42.15 -16.07
N LEU A 541 -23.38 -43.32 -16.31
CA LEU A 541 -23.89 -43.74 -17.60
C LEU A 541 -25.43 -43.78 -17.51
N GLY A 542 -26.08 -42.83 -18.18
CA GLY A 542 -27.49 -42.56 -17.95
C GLY A 542 -27.73 -42.12 -16.50
N ASP A 543 -28.54 -42.87 -15.75
CA ASP A 543 -28.83 -42.61 -14.34
C ASP A 543 -28.00 -43.47 -13.35
N GLN A 544 -27.10 -44.31 -13.85
CA GLN A 544 -26.28 -45.21 -13.02
C GLN A 544 -24.90 -44.62 -12.80
N VAL A 545 -24.45 -44.54 -11.55
CA VAL A 545 -23.05 -44.22 -11.21
C VAL A 545 -22.16 -45.41 -11.55
N ILE A 546 -21.21 -45.22 -12.47
CA ILE A 546 -20.27 -46.24 -12.92
C ILE A 546 -18.87 -46.06 -12.36
N LEU A 547 -18.52 -44.84 -11.98
CA LEU A 547 -17.26 -44.51 -11.31
C LEU A 547 -17.49 -43.40 -10.29
N GLU A 548 -17.11 -43.66 -9.05
CA GLU A 548 -17.04 -42.60 -8.00
C GLU A 548 -15.75 -42.81 -7.21
N LYS A 549 -14.87 -41.82 -7.24
CA LYS A 549 -13.57 -41.88 -6.56
C LYS A 549 -13.20 -40.52 -6.02
N ASP A 550 -12.87 -40.45 -4.74
CA ASP A 550 -12.18 -39.31 -4.15
C ASP A 550 -10.67 -39.32 -4.47
N MET A 551 -10.02 -38.20 -4.29
CA MET A 551 -8.59 -38.06 -4.55
C MET A 551 -7.69 -38.34 -3.34
N ASN A 552 -8.21 -38.95 -2.26
CA ASN A 552 -7.43 -39.24 -1.05
C ASN A 552 -6.14 -40.04 -1.36
N ASP A 553 -6.28 -41.21 -1.98
CA ASP A 553 -5.14 -42.08 -2.28
C ASP A 553 -4.08 -41.38 -3.16
N TYR A 554 -4.55 -40.52 -4.07
CA TYR A 554 -3.68 -39.74 -4.92
C TYR A 554 -2.93 -38.67 -4.11
N ILE A 555 -3.63 -37.94 -3.24
CA ILE A 555 -3.05 -36.90 -2.36
C ILE A 555 -2.04 -37.53 -1.40
N ASP A 556 -2.36 -38.67 -0.81
CA ASP A 556 -1.45 -39.40 0.08
C ASP A 556 -0.15 -39.80 -0.64
N ARG A 557 -0.25 -40.27 -1.90
CA ARG A 557 0.92 -40.55 -2.73
C ARG A 557 1.77 -39.28 -2.98
N ILE A 558 1.13 -38.16 -3.31
CA ILE A 558 1.81 -36.90 -3.60
C ILE A 558 2.45 -36.33 -2.34
N THR A 559 1.77 -36.33 -1.20
CA THR A 559 2.30 -35.83 0.06
C THR A 559 3.45 -36.67 0.61
N ALA A 560 3.43 -37.97 0.35
CA ALA A 560 4.56 -38.85 0.70
C ALA A 560 5.83 -38.52 -0.10
N LYS A 561 5.70 -38.12 -1.37
CA LYS A 561 6.82 -37.74 -2.23
C LYS A 561 7.24 -36.27 -2.06
N TYR A 562 6.29 -35.40 -1.85
CA TYR A 562 6.46 -33.94 -1.69
C TYR A 562 5.81 -33.50 -0.37
N PRO A 563 6.44 -33.79 0.76
CA PRO A 563 5.82 -33.50 2.07
C PRO A 563 5.60 -31.99 2.26
N PRO A 564 4.46 -31.56 2.84
CA PRO A 564 4.23 -30.18 3.19
C PRO A 564 5.34 -29.66 4.10
N GLY A 565 6.16 -28.80 3.58
CA GLY A 565 7.37 -28.32 4.23
C GLY A 565 7.70 -26.88 3.82
N GLY A 566 8.93 -26.42 3.99
CA GLY A 566 9.26 -25.03 3.77
C GLY A 566 9.71 -24.62 2.38
N GLU A 567 9.87 -25.53 1.46
CA GLU A 567 10.25 -25.23 0.07
C GLU A 567 8.99 -25.26 -0.81
N GLY A 568 8.37 -24.14 -0.96
CA GLY A 568 7.01 -23.92 -1.37
C GLY A 568 6.54 -24.45 -2.73
N SER A 569 7.41 -24.71 -3.72
CA SER A 569 6.97 -24.96 -5.11
C SER A 569 7.91 -25.88 -5.84
N HIS A 570 7.35 -26.94 -6.46
CA HIS A 570 8.12 -27.95 -7.20
C HIS A 570 7.55 -28.15 -8.59
N GLU A 571 8.41 -28.27 -9.60
CA GLU A 571 8.02 -28.81 -10.89
C GLU A 571 7.94 -30.33 -10.78
N ALA A 572 6.82 -30.91 -11.24
CA ALA A 572 6.56 -32.35 -11.21
C ALA A 572 6.28 -32.91 -12.62
N ASP A 573 6.72 -34.12 -12.84
CA ASP A 573 6.50 -34.83 -14.12
C ASP A 573 5.05 -35.29 -14.26
N ILE A 574 4.65 -35.63 -15.49
CA ILE A 574 3.27 -36.06 -15.82
C ILE A 574 2.79 -37.25 -14.98
N GLU A 575 3.70 -38.16 -14.60
CA GLU A 575 3.40 -39.35 -13.78
C GLU A 575 2.91 -38.95 -12.37
N ASP A 576 3.47 -37.90 -11.81
CA ASP A 576 3.05 -37.36 -10.52
C ASP A 576 1.81 -36.43 -10.62
N MET A 577 1.68 -35.73 -11.75
CA MET A 577 0.59 -34.79 -12.03
C MET A 577 -0.60 -35.44 -12.75
N SER A 578 -0.67 -36.77 -12.76
CA SER A 578 -1.79 -37.50 -13.33
C SER A 578 -2.23 -38.70 -12.49
N VAL A 579 -3.47 -39.11 -12.67
CA VAL A 579 -4.04 -40.31 -12.09
C VAL A 579 -4.94 -41.04 -13.09
N VAL A 580 -4.77 -42.35 -13.22
CA VAL A 580 -5.62 -43.20 -14.04
C VAL A 580 -6.57 -43.98 -13.13
N LEU A 581 -7.85 -43.88 -13.44
CA LEU A 581 -8.94 -44.55 -12.72
C LEU A 581 -9.63 -45.53 -13.69
N GLU A 582 -9.87 -46.75 -13.24
CA GLU A 582 -10.47 -47.81 -14.05
C GLU A 582 -11.78 -48.29 -13.41
N ALA A 583 -12.80 -48.40 -14.25
CA ALA A 583 -14.07 -49.05 -13.95
C ALA A 583 -14.38 -50.09 -15.04
N PRO A 584 -15.33 -51.01 -14.84
CA PRO A 584 -15.69 -52.00 -15.84
C PRO A 584 -16.10 -51.41 -17.20
N GLU A 585 -16.74 -50.24 -17.17
CA GLU A 585 -17.30 -49.55 -18.34
C GLU A 585 -16.38 -48.49 -18.92
N VAL A 586 -15.43 -47.94 -18.12
CA VAL A 586 -14.68 -46.75 -18.50
C VAL A 586 -13.28 -46.73 -17.87
N THR A 587 -12.30 -46.24 -18.62
CA THR A 587 -10.99 -45.82 -18.11
C THR A 587 -10.87 -44.31 -18.24
N VAL A 588 -10.40 -43.63 -17.18
CA VAL A 588 -10.27 -42.20 -17.12
C VAL A 588 -8.89 -41.83 -16.65
N MET A 589 -8.24 -40.86 -17.32
CA MET A 589 -7.00 -40.24 -16.87
C MET A 589 -7.29 -38.76 -16.56
N LEU A 590 -6.99 -38.33 -15.33
CA LEU A 590 -6.99 -36.96 -14.92
C LEU A 590 -5.57 -36.42 -15.02
N VAL A 591 -5.42 -35.20 -15.54
CA VAL A 591 -4.12 -34.47 -15.59
C VAL A 591 -4.31 -33.14 -14.93
N PHE A 592 -3.45 -32.82 -13.94
CA PHE A 592 -3.49 -31.60 -13.17
C PHE A 592 -2.41 -30.61 -13.65
N ASP A 593 -2.75 -29.29 -13.71
CA ASP A 593 -1.79 -28.21 -13.96
C ASP A 593 -1.06 -27.80 -12.68
N ASN A 594 -1.81 -27.76 -11.57
CA ASN A 594 -1.32 -27.32 -10.28
C ASN A 594 -2.03 -28.07 -9.16
N ILE A 595 -1.28 -28.37 -8.12
CA ILE A 595 -1.78 -28.98 -6.88
C ILE A 595 -1.18 -28.23 -5.71
N ASP A 596 -2.02 -27.59 -4.90
CA ASP A 596 -1.64 -26.92 -3.66
C ASP A 596 -2.21 -27.69 -2.47
N ILE A 597 -1.36 -28.04 -1.53
CA ILE A 597 -1.71 -28.70 -0.27
C ILE A 597 -1.21 -27.83 0.85
N ASN A 598 -2.13 -27.31 1.68
CA ASN A 598 -1.80 -26.44 2.81
C ASN A 598 -2.30 -27.09 4.10
N VAL A 599 -1.39 -27.24 5.05
CA VAL A 599 -1.67 -27.79 6.37
C VAL A 599 -1.58 -26.69 7.41
N ASN A 600 -2.65 -26.48 8.17
CA ASN A 600 -2.62 -25.65 9.38
C ASN A 600 -2.45 -26.56 10.60
N PRO A 601 -1.24 -26.64 11.19
CA PRO A 601 -0.98 -27.56 12.31
C PRO A 601 -1.71 -27.21 13.60
N GLN A 602 -2.23 -25.97 13.72
CA GLN A 602 -2.93 -25.51 14.93
C GLN A 602 -4.40 -25.84 14.94
N GLU A 603 -5.04 -25.81 13.78
CA GLU A 603 -6.47 -26.05 13.63
C GLU A 603 -6.75 -27.47 13.15
N ASP A 604 -5.71 -28.29 12.92
CA ASP A 604 -5.79 -29.63 12.30
C ASP A 604 -6.57 -29.60 10.97
N ILE A 605 -6.43 -28.49 10.23
CA ILE A 605 -7.11 -28.27 8.97
C ILE A 605 -6.11 -28.44 7.83
N ILE A 606 -6.48 -29.30 6.88
CA ILE A 606 -5.78 -29.45 5.61
C ILE A 606 -6.67 -28.89 4.51
N SER A 607 -6.15 -27.96 3.71
CA SER A 607 -6.84 -27.42 2.55
C SER A 607 -6.15 -27.85 1.27
N TYR A 608 -6.95 -28.23 0.28
CA TYR A 608 -6.48 -28.72 -1.00
C TYR A 608 -6.99 -27.83 -2.13
N TRP A 609 -6.12 -27.58 -3.09
CA TRP A 609 -6.50 -26.97 -4.36
C TRP A 609 -5.88 -27.77 -5.49
N MET A 610 -6.72 -28.36 -6.35
CA MET A 610 -6.27 -29.20 -7.47
C MET A 610 -6.86 -28.64 -8.76
N ASN A 611 -6.00 -28.08 -9.60
CA ASN A 611 -6.41 -27.53 -10.88
C ASN A 611 -6.34 -28.62 -11.95
N LEU A 612 -7.49 -29.15 -12.34
CA LEU A 612 -7.61 -30.17 -13.36
C LEU A 612 -7.40 -29.55 -14.75
N ARG A 613 -6.31 -29.91 -15.43
CA ARG A 613 -6.00 -29.46 -16.79
C ARG A 613 -6.91 -30.14 -17.83
N SER A 614 -7.04 -31.46 -17.75
CA SER A 614 -7.83 -32.24 -18.69
C SER A 614 -8.25 -33.58 -18.07
N LEU A 615 -9.40 -34.07 -18.52
CA LEU A 615 -9.88 -35.42 -18.27
C LEU A 615 -9.93 -36.16 -19.61
N TYR A 616 -9.26 -37.30 -19.71
CA TYR A 616 -9.28 -38.18 -20.88
C TYR A 616 -10.05 -39.41 -20.54
N MET A 617 -10.95 -39.84 -21.45
CA MET A 617 -11.85 -40.97 -21.21
C MET A 617 -11.84 -41.95 -22.37
N LYS A 618 -11.99 -43.22 -22.04
CA LYS A 618 -12.12 -44.35 -22.97
C LYS A 618 -13.19 -45.32 -22.46
N GLU A 619 -14.09 -45.75 -23.35
CA GLU A 619 -14.98 -46.89 -23.10
C GLU A 619 -14.21 -48.23 -23.10
N ARG A 620 -14.64 -49.13 -22.24
CA ARG A 620 -14.10 -50.50 -22.15
C ARG A 620 -15.06 -51.54 -22.72
#